data_30ec3ae5ff200ce8168ea8096d8e0bf3
#
_entry.id   30ec3ae5ff200ce8168ea8096d8e0bf3
#
_cell.length_a   1.000
_cell.length_b   1.000
_cell.length_c   1.000
_cell.angle_alpha   90.00
_cell.angle_beta   90.00
_cell.angle_gamma   90.00
#
_symmetry.space_group_name_H-M   'P 1'
#
loop_
_entity.id
_entity.type
_entity.pdbx_description
1 polymer ?
#
loop_
_entity_poly.entity_id
_entity_poly.type
_entity_poly.pdbx_seq_one_letter_code
_entity_poly.pdbx_strand_id
1 'polypeptide(L)'
;MTVRVRLGAGLARLSAAPLKTVQLAEGATVGDLFARLAEDEPELAPALRSVLPVVAGEHVTRDQPLADGQELALLLPVSGG
;
A
#
# COMPACT_ATOMS: atom_id res chain seq x y z
N MET A 1 12.48 -8.26 4.23
CA MET A 1 12.66 -7.30 3.12
C MET A 1 12.00 -5.97 3.44
N THR A 2 12.47 -4.91 2.82
CA THR A 2 11.97 -3.56 3.03
C THR A 2 11.22 -3.10 1.81
N VAL A 3 9.99 -2.60 2.01
CA VAL A 3 9.16 -2.07 0.94
C VAL A 3 8.78 -0.64 1.28
N ARG A 4 8.84 0.24 0.30
CA ARG A 4 8.41 1.62 0.47
C ARG A 4 7.00 1.79 -0.07
N VAL A 5 6.16 2.45 0.72
CA VAL A 5 4.75 2.65 0.38
C VAL A 5 4.47 4.15 0.28
N ARG A 6 4.04 4.57 -0.88
CA ARG A 6 3.64 5.96 -1.12
C ARG A 6 2.11 6.03 -1.10
N LEU A 7 1.59 6.87 -0.23
CA LEU A 7 0.15 7.06 -0.11
C LEU A 7 -0.30 8.24 -0.98
N GLY A 8 -1.31 8.01 -1.80
CA GLY A 8 -1.92 9.08 -2.57
C GLY A 8 -2.62 10.09 -1.67
N ALA A 9 -2.99 11.24 -2.23
CA ALA A 9 -3.47 12.38 -1.46
C ALA A 9 -4.61 12.06 -0.50
N GLY A 10 -5.59 11.26 -0.92
CA GLY A 10 -6.71 10.90 -0.07
C GLY A 10 -6.32 10.04 1.11
N LEU A 11 -5.36 9.13 0.90
CA LEU A 11 -4.88 8.25 1.96
C LEU A 11 -3.92 8.97 2.90
N ALA A 12 -3.15 9.91 2.39
CA ALA A 12 -2.18 10.62 3.21
C ALA A 12 -2.83 11.38 4.35
N ARG A 13 -4.09 11.74 4.21
CA ARG A 13 -4.85 12.41 5.27
C ARG A 13 -5.13 11.49 6.45
N LEU A 14 -5.14 10.18 6.21
CA LEU A 14 -5.46 9.18 7.23
C LEU A 14 -4.22 8.66 7.92
N SER A 15 -3.05 9.08 7.48
CA SER A 15 -1.79 8.55 7.98
C SER A 15 -0.90 9.70 8.49
N ALA A 16 0.06 9.33 9.32
CA ALA A 16 1.03 10.27 9.86
C ALA A 16 2.01 10.76 8.79
N ALA A 17 2.21 9.99 7.72
CA ALA A 17 3.19 10.34 6.69
C ALA A 17 2.76 9.81 5.33
N PRO A 18 3.03 10.57 4.25
CA PRO A 18 2.67 10.15 2.90
C PRO A 18 3.58 9.04 2.35
N LEU A 19 4.74 8.87 2.92
CA LEU A 19 5.69 7.83 2.51
C LEU A 19 6.09 7.02 3.73
N LYS A 20 5.95 5.71 3.63
CA LYS A 20 6.21 4.79 4.73
C LYS A 20 7.16 3.70 4.29
N THR A 21 7.95 3.21 5.23
CA THR A 21 8.80 2.05 5.03
C THR A 21 8.24 0.89 5.86
N VAL A 22 8.03 -0.26 5.22
CA VAL A 22 7.42 -1.42 5.87
C VAL A 22 8.35 -2.61 5.76
N GLN A 23 8.54 -3.32 6.87
CA GLN A 23 9.32 -4.55 6.90
C GLN A 23 8.40 -5.74 6.71
N LEU A 24 8.74 -6.62 5.78
CA LEU A 24 7.95 -7.80 5.46
C LEU A 24 8.86 -9.01 5.30
N ALA A 25 8.27 -10.19 5.44
CA ALA A 25 8.99 -11.44 5.20
C ALA A 25 9.29 -11.59 3.70
N GLU A 26 10.35 -12.30 3.38
CA GLU A 26 10.65 -12.64 2.00
C GLU A 26 9.46 -13.37 1.37
N GLY A 27 9.15 -13.00 0.14
CA GLY A 27 8.04 -13.61 -0.57
C GLY A 27 6.67 -13.02 -0.26
N ALA A 28 6.62 -12.00 0.59
CA ALA A 28 5.35 -11.36 0.92
C ALA A 28 4.70 -10.74 -0.30
N THR A 29 3.38 -10.70 -0.29
CA THR A 29 2.57 -10.17 -1.39
C THR A 29 2.03 -8.78 -1.05
N VAL A 30 1.38 -8.16 -2.03
CA VAL A 30 0.67 -6.89 -1.81
C VAL A 30 -0.38 -7.04 -0.71
N GLY A 31 -1.10 -8.18 -0.69
CA GLY A 31 -2.08 -8.44 0.36
C GLY A 31 -1.46 -8.52 1.74
N ASP A 32 -0.27 -9.11 1.84
CA ASP A 32 0.47 -9.16 3.11
C ASP A 32 0.85 -7.76 3.57
N LEU A 33 1.24 -6.90 2.62
CA LEU A 33 1.54 -5.50 2.93
C LEU A 33 0.31 -4.78 3.48
N PHE A 34 -0.84 -5.00 2.86
CA PHE A 34 -2.08 -4.37 3.33
C PHE A 34 -2.42 -4.81 4.74
N ALA A 35 -2.26 -6.10 5.04
CA ALA A 35 -2.51 -6.61 6.39
C ALA A 35 -1.57 -5.93 7.39
N ARG A 36 -0.31 -5.75 7.03
CA ARG A 36 0.65 -5.10 7.91
C ARG A 36 0.32 -3.63 8.13
N LEU A 37 -0.09 -2.93 7.07
CA LEU A 37 -0.49 -1.52 7.19
C LEU A 37 -1.71 -1.37 8.08
N ALA A 38 -2.68 -2.29 7.97
CA ALA A 38 -3.87 -2.24 8.80
C ALA A 38 -3.55 -2.48 10.27
N GLU A 39 -2.55 -3.31 10.56
CA GLU A 39 -2.09 -3.51 11.94
C GLU A 39 -1.38 -2.28 12.48
N ASP A 40 -0.51 -1.69 11.68
CA ASP A 40 0.29 -0.53 12.11
C ASP A 40 -0.54 0.74 12.21
N GLU A 41 -1.50 0.91 11.31
CA GLU A 41 -2.37 2.09 11.29
C GLU A 41 -3.81 1.67 11.02
N PRO A 42 -4.55 1.31 12.08
CA PRO A 42 -5.94 0.86 11.94
C PRO A 42 -6.85 1.83 11.21
N GLU A 43 -6.54 3.13 11.23
CA GLU A 43 -7.32 4.13 10.52
C GLU A 43 -7.32 3.92 9.01
N LEU A 44 -6.28 3.26 8.49
CA LEU A 44 -6.18 2.98 7.07
C LEU A 44 -7.01 1.77 6.65
N ALA A 45 -7.33 0.88 7.58
CA ALA A 45 -7.94 -0.41 7.24
C ALA A 45 -9.18 -0.30 6.35
N PRO A 46 -10.14 0.60 6.63
CA PRO A 46 -11.30 0.71 5.74
C PRO A 46 -10.94 1.14 4.32
N ALA A 47 -10.01 2.08 4.19
CA ALA A 47 -9.60 2.59 2.88
C ALA A 47 -8.82 1.55 2.08
N LEU A 48 -8.08 0.68 2.77
CA LEU A 48 -7.27 -0.35 2.11
C LEU A 48 -8.11 -1.36 1.33
N ARG A 49 -9.41 -1.42 1.59
CA ARG A 49 -10.32 -2.30 0.84
C ARG A 49 -10.54 -1.81 -0.57
N SER A 50 -10.35 -0.51 -0.80
CA SER A 50 -10.66 0.12 -2.08
C SER A 50 -9.44 0.68 -2.80
N VAL A 51 -8.25 0.62 -2.21
CA VAL A 51 -7.09 1.22 -2.84
C VAL A 51 -6.65 0.44 -4.07
N LEU A 52 -6.02 1.16 -4.99
CA LEU A 52 -5.40 0.58 -6.17
C LEU A 52 -3.89 0.53 -5.94
N PRO A 53 -3.30 -0.67 -5.82
CA PRO A 53 -1.85 -0.79 -5.69
C PRO A 53 -1.19 -0.66 -7.05
N VAL A 54 -0.14 0.17 -7.11
CA VAL A 54 0.57 0.47 -8.36
C VAL A 54 2.06 0.28 -8.14
N VAL A 55 2.70 -0.50 -9.00
CA VAL A 55 4.15 -0.70 -9.00
C VAL A 55 4.69 -0.28 -10.35
N ALA A 56 5.66 0.63 -10.35
CA ALA A 56 6.30 1.11 -11.58
C ALA A 56 5.27 1.58 -12.62
N GLY A 57 4.23 2.25 -12.15
CA GLY A 57 3.20 2.80 -13.03
C GLY A 57 2.13 1.80 -13.47
N GLU A 58 2.21 0.55 -13.03
CA GLU A 58 1.25 -0.46 -13.41
C GLU A 58 0.42 -0.92 -12.22
N HIS A 59 -0.88 -1.06 -12.44
CA HIS A 59 -1.78 -1.61 -11.43
C HIS A 59 -1.45 -3.10 -11.22
N VAL A 60 -1.29 -3.50 -9.97
CA VAL A 60 -0.99 -4.89 -9.63
C VAL A 60 -2.11 -5.45 -8.76
N THR A 61 -2.14 -6.79 -8.64
CA THR A 61 -3.15 -7.47 -7.82
C THR A 61 -2.62 -7.72 -6.41
N ARG A 62 -3.51 -8.14 -5.51
CA ARG A 62 -3.14 -8.38 -4.12
C ARG A 62 -2.22 -9.58 -3.94
N ASP A 63 -2.22 -10.51 -4.88
CA ASP A 63 -1.35 -11.68 -4.82
C ASP A 63 0.00 -11.47 -5.51
N GLN A 64 0.25 -10.26 -6.01
CA GLN A 64 1.53 -9.91 -6.61
C GLN A 64 2.64 -9.97 -5.56
N PRO A 65 3.70 -10.77 -5.77
CA PRO A 65 4.83 -10.80 -4.86
C PRO A 65 5.60 -9.48 -4.89
N LEU A 66 6.13 -9.10 -3.74
CA LEU A 66 6.93 -7.88 -3.60
C LEU A 66 8.41 -8.23 -3.54
N ALA A 67 9.24 -7.28 -3.93
CA ALA A 67 10.70 -7.43 -3.90
C ALA A 67 11.30 -6.44 -2.91
N ASP A 68 12.46 -6.82 -2.35
CA ASP A 68 13.17 -5.93 -1.44
C ASP A 68 13.53 -4.63 -2.12
N GLY A 69 13.29 -3.51 -1.44
CA GLY A 69 13.56 -2.19 -1.98
C GLY A 69 12.49 -1.65 -2.92
N GLN A 70 11.45 -2.43 -3.18
CA GLN A 70 10.41 -2.02 -4.11
C GLN A 70 9.56 -0.88 -3.53
N GLU A 71 9.10 0.01 -4.40
CA GLU A 71 8.18 1.07 -4.02
C GLU A 71 6.80 0.74 -4.58
N LEU A 72 5.79 0.86 -3.73
CA LEU A 72 4.40 0.60 -4.07
C LEU A 72 3.61 1.87 -3.79
N ALA A 73 2.84 2.32 -4.78
CA ALA A 73 1.93 3.45 -4.58
C ALA A 73 0.53 2.92 -4.31
N LEU A 74 -0.16 3.51 -3.35
CA LEU A 74 -1.55 3.18 -3.05
C LEU A 74 -2.41 4.39 -3.39
N LEU A 75 -3.33 4.20 -4.33
CA LEU A 75 -4.19 5.27 -4.81
C LEU A 75 -5.64 4.94 -4.51
N LEU A 76 -6.40 5.97 -4.13
CA LEU A 76 -7.85 5.79 -4.02
C LEU A 76 -8.47 5.96 -5.39
N PRO A 77 -9.39 5.08 -5.79
CA PRO A 77 -10.08 5.24 -7.05
C PRO A 77 -10.90 6.53 -7.05
N VAL A 78 -10.86 7.23 -8.17
CA VAL A 78 -11.70 8.41 -8.33
C VAL A 78 -13.11 7.93 -8.57
N SER A 79 -14.00 8.26 -7.65
CA SER A 79 -15.38 7.86 -7.83
C SER A 79 -16.02 8.73 -8.89
N GLY A 80 -16.39 8.08 -9.91
CA GLY A 80 -17.32 8.45 -10.95
C GLY A 80 -17.68 9.90 -11.20
N GLY A 81 -16.83 10.64 -10.88
CA GLY A 81 -17.25 11.93 -11.07
C GLY A 81 -16.40 12.77 -11.66
#